data_ffc5a112a09aa8c43b9cda5bcaf6e0e4
#
_entry.id   ffc5a112a09aa8c43b9cda5bcaf6e0e4
#
_cell.length_a   1.000
_cell.length_b   1.000
_cell.length_c   1.000
_cell.angle_alpha   90.00
_cell.angle_beta   90.00
_cell.angle_gamma   90.00
#
_symmetry.space_group_name_H-M   'P 1'
#
loop_
_entity.id
_entity.type
_entity.pdbx_description
1 polymer ?
#
loop_
_entity_poly.entity_id
_entity_poly.type
_entity_poly.pdbx_seq_one_letter_code
_entity_poly.pdbx_strand_id
1 'polypeptide(L)'
;MAFTGPAIALARDAASNTVEMLPSLKQFARERLDHLNLPPAAKAERRRDRAGLPPADPGIEAVETAVLDWLGQAQDFSATRDGGAARDFSLVRGWASSYPETSGYIVPTLIDAAARRNDPVLLDRARRMVDWLVGIQLPDGGFQGGTVDAEPVVPVTFNTGQILMGLAAARRQFGDAYQRPMDRAAGWLVDTMDPDGCWRKFPTPFAAPGEKAYETHVAWGLIEAARASEDPRSASRYADAALRNARWAITKQLPNGWFESCCLSNPDAPLTHTIGYVLRGLTEIFLYTRDQDILAASLLTADALAARVNGDGFLAGRLDRGWHGAVSWVCITGSAQIAHSLLLLFDETGKTSYRDAAFALLRYARRTVQLDGPQGIRGGVKGSFPVDGGYGTYEFLNWAAKFLIDAGHAERLVRSA
;
A
#
# COMPACT_ATOMS: atom_id res chain seq x y z
N MET A 1 20.66 -74.00 7.38
CA MET A 1 21.24 -73.90 6.02
C MET A 1 20.89 -72.53 5.43
N ALA A 2 21.91 -71.92 4.86
CA ALA A 2 21.93 -70.73 4.03
C ALA A 2 21.76 -69.35 4.73
N PHE A 3 22.87 -68.76 4.95
CA PHE A 3 23.23 -67.35 5.08
C PHE A 3 22.76 -66.52 3.86
N THR A 4 22.24 -65.35 4.06
CA THR A 4 22.58 -64.14 3.24
C THR A 4 22.38 -62.88 4.06
N GLY A 5 23.46 -62.15 4.18
CA GLY A 5 23.64 -60.98 5.01
C GLY A 5 23.09 -59.69 4.37
N PRO A 6 23.22 -58.57 5.09
CA PRO A 6 22.68 -57.26 4.69
C PRO A 6 23.70 -56.52 3.80
N ALA A 7 23.24 -56.02 2.67
CA ALA A 7 24.04 -55.14 1.84
C ALA A 7 23.22 -53.91 1.40
N ILE A 8 23.72 -52.78 1.79
CA ILE A 8 23.65 -51.50 1.06
C ILE A 8 22.28 -50.80 1.00
N ALA A 9 22.00 -50.01 2.02
CA ALA A 9 21.16 -48.82 1.93
C ALA A 9 21.93 -47.60 2.49
N LEU A 10 22.95 -47.17 1.77
CA LEU A 10 23.64 -45.89 2.00
C LEU A 10 23.77 -45.21 0.64
N ALA A 11 23.48 -43.94 0.62
CA ALA A 11 23.58 -43.01 -0.50
C ALA A 11 22.35 -42.78 -1.36
N ARG A 12 21.36 -42.06 -0.80
CA ARG A 12 20.44 -41.22 -1.57
C ARG A 12 19.92 -40.05 -0.72
N ASP A 13 20.82 -39.32 -0.09
CA ASP A 13 20.53 -38.03 0.52
C ASP A 13 21.69 -37.10 0.24
N ALA A 14 21.74 -36.49 -0.93
CA ALA A 14 22.53 -35.31 -1.27
C ALA A 14 22.32 -34.97 -2.75
N ALA A 15 21.17 -34.45 -3.13
CA ALA A 15 21.01 -33.62 -4.34
C ALA A 15 19.59 -33.04 -4.45
N SER A 16 19.15 -32.28 -3.45
CA SER A 16 18.11 -31.27 -3.69
C SER A 16 18.81 -29.91 -3.89
N ASN A 17 19.64 -29.86 -4.89
CA ASN A 17 20.18 -28.60 -5.40
C ASN A 17 19.06 -27.89 -6.14
N THR A 18 18.70 -26.71 -5.65
CA THR A 18 18.14 -25.56 -6.34
C THR A 18 18.40 -25.61 -7.85
N VAL A 19 17.46 -26.17 -8.59
CA VAL A 19 17.34 -25.89 -10.01
C VAL A 19 16.69 -24.51 -10.08
N GLU A 20 17.49 -23.45 -10.14
CA GLU A 20 17.08 -22.20 -10.77
C GLU A 20 16.57 -22.60 -12.16
N MET A 21 15.26 -22.62 -12.34
CA MET A 21 14.65 -22.85 -13.66
C MET A 21 15.10 -21.70 -14.57
N LEU A 22 16.09 -21.94 -15.38
CA LEU A 22 16.45 -21.05 -16.49
C LEU A 22 15.17 -20.76 -17.28
N PRO A 23 14.83 -19.50 -17.52
CA PRO A 23 13.64 -19.15 -18.28
C PRO A 23 13.69 -19.88 -19.64
N SER A 24 12.56 -20.44 -20.04
CA SER A 24 12.49 -21.19 -21.32
C SER A 24 12.91 -20.24 -22.47
N LEU A 25 13.56 -20.77 -23.50
CA LEU A 25 13.93 -19.99 -24.70
C LEU A 25 12.75 -19.19 -25.28
N LYS A 26 11.52 -19.72 -25.14
CA LYS A 26 10.28 -19.03 -25.53
C LYS A 26 9.97 -17.83 -24.65
N GLN A 27 10.19 -17.94 -23.34
CA GLN A 27 10.01 -16.85 -22.39
C GLN A 27 11.04 -15.75 -22.63
N PHE A 28 12.31 -16.12 -22.84
CA PHE A 28 13.39 -15.18 -23.18
C PHE A 28 13.16 -14.46 -24.52
N ALA A 29 12.68 -15.18 -25.53
CA ALA A 29 12.34 -14.59 -26.83
C ALA A 29 11.15 -13.62 -26.72
N ARG A 30 10.13 -13.97 -25.92
CA ARG A 30 8.96 -13.11 -25.65
C ARG A 30 9.36 -11.85 -24.90
N GLU A 31 10.15 -11.98 -23.85
CA GLU A 31 10.68 -10.81 -23.09
C GLU A 31 11.52 -9.88 -23.97
N ARG A 32 12.31 -10.42 -24.91
CA ARG A 32 13.05 -9.61 -25.91
C ARG A 32 12.13 -8.90 -26.89
N LEU A 33 11.10 -9.57 -27.38
CA LEU A 33 10.11 -8.96 -28.30
C LEU A 33 9.32 -7.87 -27.59
N ASP A 34 8.87 -8.13 -26.38
CA ASP A 34 8.17 -7.13 -25.53
C ASP A 34 9.07 -5.92 -25.28
N HIS A 35 10.37 -6.14 -25.03
CA HIS A 35 11.34 -5.06 -24.87
C HIS A 35 11.57 -4.24 -26.14
N LEU A 36 11.58 -4.87 -27.31
CA LEU A 36 11.75 -4.16 -28.58
C LEU A 36 10.58 -3.22 -28.87
N ASN A 37 9.37 -3.57 -28.44
CA ASN A 37 8.15 -2.80 -28.64
C ASN A 37 7.91 -1.69 -27.59
N LEU A 38 8.75 -1.61 -26.53
CA LEU A 38 8.61 -0.57 -25.52
C LEU A 38 8.89 0.83 -26.11
N PRO A 39 8.15 1.86 -25.67
CA PRO A 39 8.45 3.26 -25.99
C PRO A 39 9.85 3.67 -25.54
N PRO A 40 10.45 4.68 -26.20
CA PRO A 40 11.78 5.17 -25.84
C PRO A 40 11.93 5.56 -24.35
N ALA A 41 10.89 6.19 -23.77
CA ALA A 41 10.88 6.57 -22.36
C ALA A 41 10.96 5.34 -21.42
N ALA A 42 10.19 4.28 -21.70
CA ALA A 42 10.23 3.03 -20.92
C ALA A 42 11.59 2.34 -21.01
N LYS A 43 12.19 2.33 -22.21
CA LYS A 43 13.55 1.79 -22.43
C LYS A 43 14.61 2.60 -21.67
N ALA A 44 14.49 3.92 -21.67
CA ALA A 44 15.42 4.81 -21.00
C ALA A 44 15.34 4.60 -19.46
N GLU A 45 14.11 4.55 -18.93
CA GLU A 45 13.88 4.36 -17.50
C GLU A 45 14.39 3.00 -17.00
N ARG A 46 14.10 1.92 -17.77
CA ARG A 46 14.63 0.60 -17.46
C ARG A 46 16.16 0.56 -17.44
N ARG A 47 16.82 1.22 -18.40
CA ARG A 47 18.31 1.29 -18.44
C ARG A 47 18.85 2.04 -17.24
N ARG A 48 18.20 3.16 -16.86
CA ARG A 48 18.56 3.95 -15.69
C ARG A 48 18.50 3.10 -14.42
N ASP A 49 17.37 2.42 -14.19
CA ASP A 49 17.17 1.62 -13.00
C ASP A 49 18.12 0.42 -12.91
N ARG A 50 18.42 -0.21 -14.06
CA ARG A 50 19.37 -1.33 -14.11
C ARG A 50 20.84 -0.91 -13.95
N ALA A 51 21.16 0.38 -14.07
CA ALA A 51 22.45 0.93 -13.69
C ALA A 51 22.63 1.05 -12.15
N GLY A 52 21.55 0.85 -11.40
CA GLY A 52 21.52 0.91 -9.94
C GLY A 52 20.98 2.22 -9.39
N LEU A 53 20.81 2.26 -8.07
CA LEU A 53 20.35 3.46 -7.37
C LEU A 53 21.43 4.55 -7.36
N PRO A 54 21.05 5.84 -7.49
CA PRO A 54 21.94 6.95 -7.21
C PRO A 54 22.57 6.81 -5.81
N PRO A 55 23.85 7.13 -5.62
CA PRO A 55 24.50 6.98 -4.32
C PRO A 55 23.96 7.94 -3.26
N ALA A 56 23.58 9.16 -3.67
CA ALA A 56 23.09 10.20 -2.77
C ALA A 56 21.59 10.10 -2.54
N ASP A 57 21.16 10.25 -1.27
CA ASP A 57 19.77 10.49 -0.91
C ASP A 57 19.42 11.96 -1.27
N PRO A 58 18.39 12.21 -2.09
CA PRO A 58 18.01 13.58 -2.44
C PRO A 58 17.38 14.36 -1.28
N GLY A 59 17.07 13.69 -0.17
CA GLY A 59 16.49 14.29 1.02
C GLY A 59 14.96 14.32 1.01
N ILE A 60 14.39 14.43 2.22
CA ILE A 60 12.93 14.35 2.44
C ILE A 60 12.21 15.51 1.74
N GLU A 61 12.69 16.75 1.94
CA GLU A 61 12.01 17.97 1.46
C GLU A 61 11.95 18.04 -0.07
N ALA A 62 13.06 17.76 -0.74
CA ALA A 62 13.13 17.80 -2.20
C ALA A 62 12.21 16.74 -2.83
N VAL A 63 12.19 15.52 -2.25
CA VAL A 63 11.33 14.44 -2.73
C VAL A 63 9.87 14.74 -2.44
N GLU A 64 9.53 15.18 -1.22
CA GLU A 64 8.14 15.52 -0.87
C GLU A 64 7.57 16.60 -1.81
N THR A 65 8.33 17.65 -2.08
CA THR A 65 7.93 18.72 -3.00
C THR A 65 7.66 18.17 -4.40
N ALA A 66 8.58 17.40 -4.96
CA ALA A 66 8.43 16.84 -6.30
C ALA A 66 7.26 15.84 -6.40
N VAL A 67 7.03 15.04 -5.34
CA VAL A 67 5.95 14.04 -5.29
C VAL A 67 4.58 14.72 -5.12
N LEU A 68 4.47 15.81 -4.33
CA LEU A 68 3.24 16.60 -4.23
C LEU A 68 2.90 17.27 -5.58
N ASP A 69 3.90 17.82 -6.28
CA ASP A 69 3.71 18.36 -7.64
C ASP A 69 3.21 17.28 -8.60
N TRP A 70 3.76 16.06 -8.50
CA TRP A 70 3.33 14.94 -9.33
C TRP A 70 1.89 14.51 -9.02
N LEU A 71 1.47 14.48 -7.74
CA LEU A 71 0.07 14.21 -7.37
C LEU A 71 -0.87 15.30 -7.92
N GLY A 72 -0.44 16.56 -7.93
CA GLY A 72 -1.16 17.62 -8.60
C GLY A 72 -1.34 17.36 -10.10
N GLN A 73 -0.29 16.89 -10.78
CA GLN A 73 -0.38 16.50 -12.19
C GLN A 73 -1.32 15.28 -12.38
N ALA A 74 -1.28 14.28 -11.48
CA ALA A 74 -2.19 13.14 -11.54
C ALA A 74 -3.67 13.55 -11.46
N GLN A 75 -4.00 14.61 -10.71
CA GLN A 75 -5.34 15.19 -10.69
C GLN A 75 -5.66 15.98 -11.96
N ASP A 76 -4.73 16.83 -12.44
CA ASP A 76 -4.97 17.75 -13.55
C ASP A 76 -5.00 17.02 -14.91
N PHE A 77 -4.24 15.93 -15.06
CA PHE A 77 -4.06 15.19 -16.32
C PHE A 77 -4.69 13.80 -16.32
N SER A 78 -5.49 13.46 -15.31
CA SER A 78 -6.32 12.25 -15.37
C SER A 78 -7.04 12.16 -16.70
N ALA A 79 -7.11 10.98 -17.31
CA ALA A 79 -7.78 10.79 -18.60
C ALA A 79 -9.25 11.22 -18.56
N THR A 80 -9.92 11.11 -17.42
CA THR A 80 -11.31 11.51 -17.20
C THR A 80 -11.50 12.97 -16.81
N ARG A 81 -10.47 13.64 -16.26
CA ARG A 81 -10.48 15.08 -15.88
C ARG A 81 -11.68 15.48 -15.03
N ASP A 82 -12.06 14.65 -14.11
CA ASP A 82 -13.29 14.74 -13.31
C ASP A 82 -13.10 15.29 -11.88
N GLY A 83 -11.86 15.52 -11.48
CA GLY A 83 -11.48 15.99 -10.14
C GLY A 83 -10.78 14.93 -9.28
N GLY A 84 -10.86 13.66 -9.64
CA GLY A 84 -10.08 12.57 -9.04
C GLY A 84 -8.63 12.54 -9.52
N ALA A 85 -7.79 11.77 -8.85
CA ALA A 85 -6.42 11.55 -9.26
C ALA A 85 -6.33 10.35 -10.23
N ALA A 86 -5.57 10.49 -11.33
CA ALA A 86 -5.23 9.38 -12.21
C ALA A 86 -4.64 8.23 -11.40
N ARG A 87 -5.05 6.99 -11.70
CA ARG A 87 -4.53 5.80 -11.04
C ARG A 87 -3.01 5.74 -11.12
N ASP A 88 -2.46 5.99 -12.30
CA ASP A 88 -1.02 5.95 -12.58
C ASP A 88 -0.65 6.82 -13.78
N PHE A 89 0.67 7.02 -13.93
CA PHE A 89 1.27 7.40 -15.19
C PHE A 89 2.06 6.22 -15.73
N SER A 90 1.60 5.66 -16.84
CA SER A 90 2.29 4.56 -17.52
C SER A 90 3.27 5.09 -18.56
N LEU A 91 4.52 4.61 -18.54
CA LEU A 91 5.51 4.89 -19.59
C LEU A 91 5.12 4.33 -20.98
N VAL A 92 4.03 3.55 -21.03
CA VAL A 92 3.50 2.94 -22.27
C VAL A 92 2.22 3.61 -22.72
N ARG A 93 1.32 4.01 -21.77
CA ARG A 93 -0.04 4.46 -22.05
C ARG A 93 -0.29 5.93 -21.67
N GLY A 94 0.59 6.56 -20.91
CA GLY A 94 0.35 7.89 -20.35
C GLY A 94 -0.52 7.86 -19.07
N TRP A 95 -1.23 8.95 -18.79
CA TRP A 95 -2.10 9.08 -17.63
C TRP A 95 -3.35 8.19 -17.73
N ALA A 96 -3.63 7.45 -16.67
CA ALA A 96 -4.83 6.64 -16.55
C ALA A 96 -6.06 7.50 -16.17
N SER A 97 -7.24 6.89 -16.18
CA SER A 97 -8.47 7.46 -15.62
C SER A 97 -8.36 7.63 -14.10
N SER A 98 -9.20 8.50 -13.54
CA SER A 98 -9.28 8.72 -12.10
C SER A 98 -9.62 7.43 -11.35
N TYR A 99 -8.96 7.23 -10.21
CA TYR A 99 -9.13 6.05 -9.37
C TYR A 99 -9.74 6.42 -8.02
N PRO A 100 -11.02 6.10 -7.80
CA PRO A 100 -11.75 6.49 -6.60
C PRO A 100 -11.08 6.05 -5.30
N GLU A 101 -10.68 4.78 -5.22
CA GLU A 101 -10.02 4.19 -4.06
C GLU A 101 -8.87 5.06 -3.55
N THR A 102 -7.91 5.31 -4.42
CA THR A 102 -6.68 5.98 -4.02
C THR A 102 -6.85 7.49 -3.88
N SER A 103 -7.74 8.09 -4.66
CA SER A 103 -8.14 9.48 -4.44
C SER A 103 -8.67 9.68 -3.01
N GLY A 104 -9.39 8.69 -2.46
CA GLY A 104 -9.90 8.74 -1.11
C GLY A 104 -8.80 8.95 -0.07
N TYR A 105 -7.79 8.11 -0.03
CA TYR A 105 -6.73 8.26 0.99
C TYR A 105 -5.62 9.26 0.62
N ILE A 106 -5.63 9.83 -0.59
CA ILE A 106 -4.79 10.99 -0.94
C ILE A 106 -5.31 12.26 -0.27
N VAL A 107 -6.63 12.40 -0.09
CA VAL A 107 -7.25 13.58 0.55
C VAL A 107 -6.60 13.94 1.89
N PRO A 108 -6.50 13.04 2.89
CA PRO A 108 -5.85 13.38 4.16
C PRO A 108 -4.37 13.77 4.01
N THR A 109 -3.63 13.15 3.09
CA THR A 109 -2.23 13.51 2.79
C THR A 109 -2.11 14.95 2.28
N LEU A 110 -3.00 15.36 1.37
CA LEU A 110 -3.00 16.74 0.85
C LEU A 110 -3.42 17.76 1.91
N ILE A 111 -4.42 17.45 2.75
CA ILE A 111 -4.85 18.31 3.87
C ILE A 111 -3.68 18.53 4.83
N ASP A 112 -3.01 17.46 5.23
CA ASP A 112 -1.91 17.51 6.16
C ASP A 112 -0.69 18.25 5.57
N ALA A 113 -0.34 17.98 4.30
CA ALA A 113 0.71 18.71 3.60
C ALA A 113 0.37 20.21 3.44
N ALA A 114 -0.89 20.54 3.16
CA ALA A 114 -1.36 21.93 3.07
C ALA A 114 -1.16 22.68 4.40
N ALA A 115 -1.53 22.05 5.51
CA ALA A 115 -1.36 22.65 6.83
C ALA A 115 0.12 22.85 7.19
N ARG A 116 0.98 21.86 6.95
CA ARG A 116 2.41 21.93 7.25
C ARG A 116 3.17 22.95 6.39
N ARG A 117 2.77 23.12 5.13
CA ARG A 117 3.42 23.98 4.15
C ARG A 117 2.76 25.36 4.02
N ASN A 118 1.66 25.58 4.73
CA ASN A 118 0.79 26.75 4.56
C ASN A 118 0.41 26.98 3.08
N ASP A 119 0.01 25.89 2.41
CA ASP A 119 -0.25 25.87 0.97
C ASP A 119 -1.76 25.72 0.67
N PRO A 120 -2.46 26.80 0.34
CA PRO A 120 -3.90 26.76 0.04
C PRO A 120 -4.22 25.99 -1.25
N VAL A 121 -3.25 25.83 -2.17
CA VAL A 121 -3.48 25.10 -3.43
C VAL A 121 -3.65 23.61 -3.14
N LEU A 122 -2.84 23.05 -2.24
CA LEU A 122 -3.00 21.65 -1.81
C LEU A 122 -4.33 21.42 -1.12
N LEU A 123 -4.78 22.39 -0.30
CA LEU A 123 -6.08 22.31 0.36
C LEU A 123 -7.24 22.35 -0.63
N ASP A 124 -7.18 23.21 -1.65
CA ASP A 124 -8.17 23.26 -2.73
C ASP A 124 -8.19 21.95 -3.54
N ARG A 125 -7.03 21.38 -3.84
CA ARG A 125 -6.92 20.08 -4.50
C ARG A 125 -7.61 18.97 -3.69
N ALA A 126 -7.38 18.94 -2.38
CA ALA A 126 -8.04 17.96 -1.49
C ALA A 126 -9.56 18.13 -1.51
N ARG A 127 -10.05 19.39 -1.46
CA ARG A 127 -11.49 19.67 -1.50
C ARG A 127 -12.12 19.22 -2.82
N ARG A 128 -11.55 19.59 -3.96
CA ARG A 128 -12.05 19.15 -5.28
C ARG A 128 -12.10 17.64 -5.40
N MET A 129 -11.10 16.95 -4.86
CA MET A 129 -11.03 15.47 -4.89
C MET A 129 -12.13 14.85 -4.04
N VAL A 130 -12.37 15.35 -2.84
CA VAL A 130 -13.43 14.80 -1.97
C VAL A 130 -14.82 15.17 -2.45
N ASP A 131 -15.04 16.36 -3.04
CA ASP A 131 -16.32 16.74 -3.65
C ASP A 131 -16.66 15.81 -4.82
N TRP A 132 -15.67 15.49 -5.66
CA TRP A 132 -15.84 14.48 -6.70
C TRP A 132 -16.22 13.10 -6.13
N LEU A 133 -15.54 12.64 -5.06
CA LEU A 133 -15.87 11.37 -4.40
C LEU A 133 -17.31 11.36 -3.88
N VAL A 134 -17.77 12.45 -3.24
CA VAL A 134 -19.16 12.57 -2.80
C VAL A 134 -20.13 12.44 -3.99
N GLY A 135 -19.79 13.03 -5.14
CA GLY A 135 -20.60 12.97 -6.37
C GLY A 135 -20.75 11.57 -6.97
N ILE A 136 -19.79 10.67 -6.74
CA ILE A 136 -19.81 9.29 -7.27
C ILE A 136 -20.20 8.24 -6.22
N GLN A 137 -20.59 8.64 -5.00
CA GLN A 137 -21.04 7.70 -3.99
C GLN A 137 -22.29 6.96 -4.43
N LEU A 138 -22.26 5.63 -4.38
CA LEU A 138 -23.40 4.80 -4.77
C LEU A 138 -24.63 5.00 -3.85
N PRO A 139 -25.87 4.71 -4.35
CA PRO A 139 -27.09 4.91 -3.56
C PRO A 139 -27.12 4.14 -2.24
N ASP A 140 -26.46 3.00 -2.14
CA ASP A 140 -26.35 2.19 -0.92
C ASP A 140 -25.29 2.71 0.08
N GLY A 141 -24.44 3.64 -0.33
CA GLY A 141 -23.38 4.24 0.49
C GLY A 141 -21.98 3.72 0.18
N GLY A 142 -21.86 2.62 -0.56
CA GLY A 142 -20.57 2.09 -1.02
C GLY A 142 -19.94 2.89 -2.14
N PHE A 143 -18.75 2.46 -2.57
CA PHE A 143 -18.03 3.02 -3.71
C PHE A 143 -17.57 1.93 -4.66
N GLN A 144 -17.53 2.25 -5.96
CA GLN A 144 -17.15 1.29 -6.99
C GLN A 144 -15.68 0.85 -6.91
N GLY A 145 -15.42 -0.36 -7.41
CA GLY A 145 -14.09 -0.88 -7.69
C GLY A 145 -13.56 -0.42 -9.05
N GLY A 146 -12.23 -0.42 -9.19
CA GLY A 146 -11.59 -0.02 -10.44
C GLY A 146 -11.51 1.50 -10.64
N THR A 147 -11.13 1.91 -11.85
CA THR A 147 -11.18 3.32 -12.27
C THR A 147 -12.63 3.80 -12.39
N VAL A 148 -12.84 5.12 -12.40
CA VAL A 148 -14.20 5.70 -12.40
C VAL A 148 -15.03 5.28 -13.62
N ASP A 149 -14.36 4.95 -14.73
CA ASP A 149 -14.94 4.47 -15.99
C ASP A 149 -14.95 2.93 -16.12
N ALA A 150 -14.65 2.21 -15.03
CA ALA A 150 -14.68 0.74 -15.04
C ALA A 150 -16.12 0.20 -15.06
N GLU A 151 -16.35 -0.83 -15.87
CA GLU A 151 -17.63 -1.52 -15.96
C GLU A 151 -17.50 -3.01 -15.58
N PRO A 152 -18.49 -3.60 -14.91
CA PRO A 152 -19.68 -3.00 -14.35
C PRO A 152 -19.40 -2.16 -13.10
N VAL A 153 -20.23 -1.13 -12.84
CA VAL A 153 -20.18 -0.35 -11.59
C VAL A 153 -20.73 -1.19 -10.44
N VAL A 154 -19.82 -1.67 -9.59
CA VAL A 154 -20.18 -2.51 -8.43
C VAL A 154 -19.48 -1.98 -7.18
N PRO A 155 -20.15 -1.94 -6.00
CA PRO A 155 -19.51 -1.54 -4.77
C PRO A 155 -18.43 -2.53 -4.36
N VAL A 156 -17.33 -2.03 -3.79
CA VAL A 156 -16.20 -2.84 -3.31
C VAL A 156 -15.84 -2.42 -1.89
N THR A 157 -15.70 -3.40 -1.00
CA THR A 157 -15.37 -3.18 0.41
C THR A 157 -14.06 -2.41 0.56
N PHE A 158 -12.99 -2.87 -0.10
CA PHE A 158 -11.68 -2.26 0.02
C PHE A 158 -11.71 -0.79 -0.44
N ASN A 159 -12.28 -0.51 -1.61
CA ASN A 159 -12.39 0.85 -2.16
C ASN A 159 -13.18 1.77 -1.24
N THR A 160 -14.31 1.29 -0.71
CA THR A 160 -15.15 2.07 0.23
C THR A 160 -14.38 2.43 1.49
N GLY A 161 -13.60 1.49 2.06
CA GLY A 161 -12.78 1.74 3.25
C GLY A 161 -11.69 2.78 3.02
N GLN A 162 -11.04 2.75 1.85
CA GLN A 162 -10.01 3.74 1.50
C GLN A 162 -10.61 5.15 1.31
N ILE A 163 -11.77 5.24 0.66
CA ILE A 163 -12.47 6.50 0.44
C ILE A 163 -13.00 7.07 1.77
N LEU A 164 -13.43 6.22 2.69
CA LEU A 164 -13.89 6.62 4.01
C LEU A 164 -12.83 7.44 4.78
N MET A 165 -11.53 7.13 4.62
CA MET A 165 -10.45 7.94 5.21
C MET A 165 -10.49 9.39 4.71
N GLY A 166 -10.72 9.57 3.41
CA GLY A 166 -10.85 10.89 2.79
C GLY A 166 -12.07 11.65 3.27
N LEU A 167 -13.22 10.97 3.35
CA LEU A 167 -14.47 11.56 3.85
C LEU A 167 -14.33 11.96 5.33
N ALA A 168 -13.69 11.15 6.16
CA ALA A 168 -13.43 11.46 7.57
C ALA A 168 -12.47 12.66 7.73
N ALA A 169 -11.42 12.72 6.93
CA ALA A 169 -10.52 13.88 6.91
C ALA A 169 -11.24 15.15 6.45
N ALA A 170 -12.08 15.06 5.41
CA ALA A 170 -12.88 16.17 4.91
C ALA A 170 -13.91 16.65 5.94
N ARG A 171 -14.54 15.73 6.69
CA ARG A 171 -15.44 16.09 7.78
C ARG A 171 -14.73 16.94 8.84
N ARG A 172 -13.53 16.55 9.25
CA ARG A 172 -12.73 17.31 10.22
C ARG A 172 -12.27 18.67 9.67
N GLN A 173 -11.86 18.73 8.41
CA GLN A 173 -11.25 19.93 7.81
C GLN A 173 -12.27 20.90 7.25
N PHE A 174 -13.31 20.42 6.60
CA PHE A 174 -14.25 21.22 5.80
C PHE A 174 -15.65 21.30 6.40
N GLY A 175 -15.97 20.52 7.45
CA GLY A 175 -17.20 20.60 8.22
C GLY A 175 -18.32 19.66 7.77
N ASP A 176 -19.55 19.98 8.14
CA ASP A 176 -20.73 19.10 8.18
C ASP A 176 -21.22 18.59 6.82
N ALA A 177 -20.87 19.26 5.74
CA ALA A 177 -21.24 18.83 4.39
C ALA A 177 -20.79 17.37 4.10
N TYR A 178 -19.73 16.93 4.76
CA TYR A 178 -19.17 15.57 4.56
C TYR A 178 -19.63 14.54 5.61
N GLN A 179 -20.40 14.96 6.64
CA GLN A 179 -20.92 14.05 7.67
C GLN A 179 -21.77 12.94 7.07
N ARG A 180 -22.81 13.29 6.30
CA ARG A 180 -23.72 12.31 5.72
C ARG A 180 -23.04 11.35 4.74
N PRO A 181 -22.19 11.78 3.79
CA PRO A 181 -21.42 10.86 2.95
C PRO A 181 -20.53 9.91 3.75
N MET A 182 -19.86 10.41 4.78
CA MET A 182 -19.02 9.59 5.69
C MET A 182 -19.85 8.53 6.41
N ASP A 183 -20.98 8.92 7.04
CA ASP A 183 -21.83 8.00 7.78
C ASP A 183 -22.45 6.92 6.88
N ARG A 184 -22.81 7.26 5.65
CA ARG A 184 -23.31 6.28 4.68
C ARG A 184 -22.25 5.26 4.32
N ALA A 185 -21.00 5.68 4.04
CA ALA A 185 -19.91 4.77 3.72
C ALA A 185 -19.53 3.90 4.93
N ALA A 186 -19.41 4.48 6.13
CA ALA A 186 -19.13 3.75 7.35
C ALA A 186 -20.24 2.77 7.70
N GLY A 187 -21.51 3.20 7.60
CA GLY A 187 -22.69 2.36 7.80
C GLY A 187 -22.70 1.17 6.85
N TRP A 188 -22.46 1.41 5.55
CA TRP A 188 -22.39 0.35 4.54
C TRP A 188 -21.33 -0.70 4.88
N LEU A 189 -20.12 -0.28 5.32
CA LEU A 189 -19.06 -1.20 5.74
C LEU A 189 -19.48 -2.03 6.96
N VAL A 190 -20.11 -1.40 7.96
CA VAL A 190 -20.58 -2.12 9.16
C VAL A 190 -21.69 -3.12 8.82
N ASP A 191 -22.63 -2.74 7.96
CA ASP A 191 -23.80 -3.57 7.60
C ASP A 191 -23.46 -4.71 6.64
N THR A 192 -22.35 -4.60 5.90
CA THR A 192 -21.86 -5.64 4.97
C THR A 192 -20.83 -6.58 5.58
N MET A 193 -20.33 -6.27 6.79
CA MET A 193 -19.42 -7.15 7.54
C MET A 193 -20.11 -8.42 7.98
N ASP A 194 -19.46 -9.56 7.80
CA ASP A 194 -19.93 -10.84 8.31
C ASP A 194 -19.84 -10.90 9.85
N PRO A 195 -20.62 -11.77 10.51
CA PRO A 195 -20.66 -11.84 11.98
C PRO A 195 -19.32 -12.10 12.66
N ASP A 196 -18.38 -12.77 11.97
CA ASP A 196 -17.04 -13.05 12.47
C ASP A 196 -16.05 -11.87 12.32
N GLY A 197 -16.46 -10.78 11.66
CA GLY A 197 -15.63 -9.59 11.44
C GLY A 197 -14.92 -9.54 10.09
N CYS A 198 -15.08 -10.56 9.24
CA CYS A 198 -14.54 -10.56 7.86
C CYS A 198 -15.52 -9.88 6.89
N TRP A 199 -15.01 -9.39 5.76
CA TRP A 199 -15.81 -8.98 4.62
C TRP A 199 -15.66 -10.00 3.48
N ARG A 200 -16.76 -10.57 2.99
CA ARG A 200 -16.75 -11.56 1.91
C ARG A 200 -17.66 -11.22 0.73
N LYS A 201 -18.61 -10.28 0.93
CA LYS A 201 -19.70 -10.03 -0.02
C LYS A 201 -19.31 -9.19 -1.22
N PHE A 202 -18.42 -8.24 -1.04
CA PHE A 202 -18.08 -7.22 -2.06
C PHE A 202 -16.56 -7.18 -2.29
N PRO A 203 -15.97 -8.28 -2.84
CA PRO A 203 -14.53 -8.36 -3.07
C PRO A 203 -14.09 -7.42 -4.20
N THR A 204 -12.84 -7.00 -4.15
CA THR A 204 -12.23 -6.31 -5.29
C THR A 204 -12.06 -7.26 -6.48
N PRO A 205 -12.38 -6.83 -7.71
CA PRO A 205 -12.19 -7.65 -8.90
C PRO A 205 -10.71 -7.88 -9.25
N PHE A 206 -9.79 -7.15 -8.61
CA PHE A 206 -8.33 -7.24 -8.85
C PHE A 206 -7.60 -8.23 -7.93
N ALA A 207 -8.31 -8.88 -7.01
CA ALA A 207 -7.74 -9.88 -6.13
C ALA A 207 -8.36 -11.26 -6.38
N ALA A 208 -7.60 -12.32 -6.05
CA ALA A 208 -8.14 -13.66 -6.01
C ALA A 208 -9.34 -13.71 -5.04
N PRO A 209 -10.39 -14.50 -5.32
CA PRO A 209 -11.53 -14.65 -4.40
C PRO A 209 -11.10 -15.13 -3.01
N GLY A 210 -11.91 -14.82 -2.01
CA GLY A 210 -11.73 -15.30 -0.63
C GLY A 210 -11.41 -14.19 0.37
N GLU A 211 -11.14 -14.60 1.59
CA GLU A 211 -10.83 -13.74 2.73
C GLU A 211 -9.56 -12.93 2.53
N LYS A 212 -9.51 -11.73 3.09
CA LYS A 212 -8.38 -10.80 2.95
C LYS A 212 -7.98 -10.21 4.30
N ALA A 213 -6.89 -10.70 4.88
CA ALA A 213 -6.36 -10.15 6.12
C ALA A 213 -5.96 -8.67 5.97
N TYR A 214 -5.59 -8.22 4.77
CA TYR A 214 -5.23 -6.82 4.52
C TYR A 214 -6.42 -5.85 4.57
N GLU A 215 -7.66 -6.33 4.73
CA GLU A 215 -8.83 -5.48 4.97
C GLU A 215 -8.84 -4.84 6.37
N THR A 216 -7.86 -5.15 7.23
CA THR A 216 -7.56 -4.31 8.41
C THR A 216 -7.30 -2.86 8.02
N HIS A 217 -6.87 -2.58 6.79
CA HIS A 217 -6.74 -1.22 6.26
C HIS A 217 -8.10 -0.57 5.97
N VAL A 218 -9.15 -1.37 5.67
CA VAL A 218 -10.56 -0.92 5.64
C VAL A 218 -11.03 -0.59 7.05
N ALA A 219 -10.71 -1.45 8.00
CA ALA A 219 -11.02 -1.23 9.41
C ALA A 219 -10.38 0.05 9.97
N TRP A 220 -9.18 0.42 9.51
CA TRP A 220 -8.62 1.75 9.81
C TRP A 220 -9.52 2.87 9.28
N GLY A 221 -10.11 2.76 8.10
CA GLY A 221 -11.09 3.72 7.60
C GLY A 221 -12.27 3.93 8.56
N LEU A 222 -12.77 2.84 9.21
CA LEU A 222 -13.78 2.94 10.25
C LEU A 222 -13.26 3.65 11.51
N ILE A 223 -12.01 3.45 11.91
CA ILE A 223 -11.39 4.21 13.01
C ILE A 223 -11.33 5.70 12.69
N GLU A 224 -10.97 6.07 11.45
CA GLU A 224 -10.97 7.48 11.03
C GLU A 224 -12.37 8.10 11.06
N ALA A 225 -13.40 7.35 10.64
CA ALA A 225 -14.78 7.78 10.79
C ALA A 225 -15.20 7.92 12.26
N ALA A 226 -14.77 7.01 13.13
CA ALA A 226 -15.01 7.11 14.58
C ALA A 226 -14.37 8.36 15.19
N ARG A 227 -13.12 8.68 14.79
CA ARG A 227 -12.43 9.92 15.20
C ARG A 227 -13.11 11.20 14.71
N ALA A 228 -13.77 11.14 13.57
CA ALA A 228 -14.45 12.29 12.94
C ALA A 228 -15.92 12.44 13.36
N SER A 229 -16.52 11.44 14.00
CA SER A 229 -17.90 11.45 14.43
C SER A 229 -18.08 12.22 15.75
N GLU A 230 -19.04 13.14 15.78
CA GLU A 230 -19.48 13.84 16.99
C GLU A 230 -20.54 13.05 17.78
N ASP A 231 -21.21 12.08 17.16
CA ASP A 231 -22.15 11.19 17.84
C ASP A 231 -21.42 10.00 18.45
N PRO A 232 -21.38 9.89 19.81
CA PRO A 232 -20.67 8.80 20.48
C PRO A 232 -21.19 7.40 20.12
N ARG A 233 -22.47 7.27 19.74
CA ARG A 233 -23.04 5.96 19.33
C ARG A 233 -22.49 5.52 17.99
N SER A 234 -22.43 6.44 17.03
CA SER A 234 -21.81 6.18 15.72
C SER A 234 -20.32 5.89 15.85
N ALA A 235 -19.60 6.67 16.65
CA ALA A 235 -18.18 6.46 16.92
C ALA A 235 -17.91 5.06 17.50
N SER A 236 -18.67 4.66 18.52
CA SER A 236 -18.56 3.31 19.12
C SER A 236 -18.86 2.22 18.10
N ARG A 237 -19.95 2.35 17.32
CA ARG A 237 -20.36 1.38 16.30
C ARG A 237 -19.25 1.14 15.25
N TYR A 238 -18.60 2.21 14.81
CA TYR A 238 -17.51 2.13 13.83
C TYR A 238 -16.26 1.50 14.43
N ALA A 239 -15.87 1.92 15.63
CA ALA A 239 -14.72 1.37 16.34
C ALA A 239 -14.90 -0.12 16.69
N ASP A 240 -16.10 -0.53 17.13
CA ASP A 240 -16.41 -1.93 17.44
C ASP A 240 -16.32 -2.82 16.20
N ALA A 241 -16.76 -2.33 15.04
CA ALA A 241 -16.62 -3.06 13.78
C ALA A 241 -15.13 -3.19 13.37
N ALA A 242 -14.36 -2.12 13.50
CA ALA A 242 -12.92 -2.17 13.23
C ALA A 242 -12.21 -3.15 14.15
N LEU A 243 -12.54 -3.17 15.43
CA LEU A 243 -11.97 -4.09 16.42
C LEU A 243 -12.33 -5.56 16.10
N ARG A 244 -13.57 -5.83 15.69
CA ARG A 244 -13.97 -7.18 15.25
C ARG A 244 -13.14 -7.66 14.06
N ASN A 245 -12.91 -6.80 13.06
CA ASN A 245 -12.07 -7.15 11.91
C ASN A 245 -10.61 -7.41 12.32
N ALA A 246 -10.03 -6.56 13.17
CA ALA A 246 -8.69 -6.78 13.69
C ALA A 246 -8.55 -8.13 14.40
N ARG A 247 -9.49 -8.47 15.28
CA ARG A 247 -9.51 -9.76 15.98
C ARG A 247 -9.65 -10.94 15.02
N TRP A 248 -10.52 -10.82 14.01
CA TRP A 248 -10.60 -11.83 12.95
C TRP A 248 -9.26 -11.96 12.20
N ALA A 249 -8.64 -10.85 11.80
CA ALA A 249 -7.36 -10.89 11.08
C ALA A 249 -6.26 -11.55 11.92
N ILE A 250 -6.20 -11.31 13.23
CA ILE A 250 -5.24 -11.94 14.15
C ILE A 250 -5.41 -13.47 14.16
N THR A 251 -6.61 -14.02 13.96
CA THR A 251 -6.78 -15.48 13.82
C THR A 251 -6.07 -16.07 12.61
N LYS A 252 -5.68 -15.24 11.64
CA LYS A 252 -4.92 -15.65 10.45
C LYS A 252 -3.40 -15.48 10.64
N GLN A 253 -2.95 -14.98 11.79
CA GLN A 253 -1.54 -14.75 12.05
C GLN A 253 -0.88 -16.03 12.57
N LEU A 254 0.25 -16.39 11.99
CA LEU A 254 1.09 -17.50 12.42
C LEU A 254 2.05 -17.07 13.54
N PRO A 255 2.63 -18.00 14.30
CA PRO A 255 3.54 -17.68 15.39
C PRO A 255 4.79 -16.87 15.00
N ASN A 256 5.17 -16.87 13.72
CA ASN A 256 6.28 -16.07 13.18
C ASN A 256 5.84 -14.68 12.68
N GLY A 257 4.60 -14.25 12.94
CA GLY A 257 4.06 -12.96 12.53
C GLY A 257 3.51 -12.90 11.10
N TRP A 258 3.56 -14.01 10.35
CA TRP A 258 3.02 -14.10 9.00
C TRP A 258 1.50 -14.17 9.00
N PHE A 259 0.85 -13.41 8.09
CA PHE A 259 -0.60 -13.49 7.89
C PHE A 259 -0.95 -14.36 6.70
N GLU A 260 -1.76 -15.37 6.92
CA GLU A 260 -2.45 -16.09 5.85
C GLU A 260 -3.52 -15.18 5.21
N SER A 261 -3.99 -15.51 4.01
CA SER A 261 -4.97 -14.68 3.26
C SER A 261 -4.54 -13.22 3.04
N CYS A 262 -3.23 -12.94 2.98
CA CYS A 262 -2.68 -11.61 2.82
C CYS A 262 -2.14 -11.36 1.41
N CYS A 263 -2.93 -11.67 0.35
CA CYS A 263 -2.46 -11.51 -1.02
C CYS A 263 -3.53 -10.94 -1.96
N LEU A 264 -3.08 -10.30 -3.05
CA LEU A 264 -3.92 -9.97 -4.20
C LEU A 264 -4.08 -11.17 -5.13
N SER A 265 -2.98 -11.85 -5.47
CA SER A 265 -2.98 -12.88 -6.52
C SER A 265 -2.13 -14.12 -6.20
N ASN A 266 -1.13 -14.02 -5.34
CA ASN A 266 -0.22 -15.12 -5.01
C ASN A 266 -0.15 -15.30 -3.49
N PRO A 267 -0.85 -16.30 -2.93
CA PRO A 267 -0.88 -16.53 -1.49
C PRO A 267 0.46 -16.99 -0.91
N ASP A 268 1.31 -17.66 -1.71
CA ASP A 268 2.61 -18.16 -1.26
C ASP A 268 3.68 -17.06 -1.20
N ALA A 269 3.48 -15.99 -1.96
CA ALA A 269 4.37 -14.84 -1.99
C ALA A 269 3.58 -13.53 -2.18
N PRO A 270 2.87 -13.04 -1.15
CA PRO A 270 2.18 -11.75 -1.17
C PRO A 270 3.16 -10.60 -1.39
N LEU A 271 2.63 -9.52 -1.92
CA LEU A 271 3.36 -8.25 -2.03
C LEU A 271 3.62 -7.68 -0.63
N THR A 272 4.78 -7.07 -0.43
CA THR A 272 5.05 -6.25 0.77
C THR A 272 4.04 -5.11 0.93
N HIS A 273 3.42 -4.68 -0.16
CA HIS A 273 2.30 -3.74 -0.16
C HIS A 273 1.08 -4.26 0.63
N THR A 274 0.63 -5.50 0.38
CA THR A 274 -0.50 -6.08 1.12
C THR A 274 -0.14 -6.42 2.57
N ILE A 275 1.10 -6.82 2.82
CA ILE A 275 1.62 -7.00 4.19
C ILE A 275 1.64 -5.65 4.92
N GLY A 276 2.07 -4.59 4.24
CA GLY A 276 2.04 -3.22 4.77
C GLY A 276 0.63 -2.76 5.14
N TYR A 277 -0.39 -3.15 4.39
CA TYR A 277 -1.79 -2.86 4.72
C TYR A 277 -2.22 -3.52 6.03
N VAL A 278 -1.88 -4.80 6.24
CA VAL A 278 -2.22 -5.49 7.50
C VAL A 278 -1.54 -4.79 8.67
N LEU A 279 -0.24 -4.58 8.59
CA LEU A 279 0.53 -3.97 9.67
C LEU A 279 0.02 -2.57 9.99
N ARG A 280 -0.24 -1.73 8.95
CA ARG A 280 -0.75 -0.38 9.15
C ARG A 280 -2.14 -0.38 9.79
N GLY A 281 -3.06 -1.19 9.29
CA GLY A 281 -4.41 -1.28 9.83
C GLY A 281 -4.42 -1.69 11.30
N LEU A 282 -3.69 -2.74 11.67
CA LEU A 282 -3.57 -3.15 13.07
C LEU A 282 -2.93 -2.07 13.95
N THR A 283 -1.85 -1.42 13.47
CA THR A 283 -1.19 -0.35 14.21
C THR A 283 -2.16 0.81 14.49
N GLU A 284 -2.94 1.25 13.51
CA GLU A 284 -3.89 2.35 13.68
C GLU A 284 -5.06 2.01 14.60
N ILE A 285 -5.53 0.75 14.52
CA ILE A 285 -6.57 0.26 15.44
C ILE A 285 -6.02 0.21 16.87
N PHE A 286 -4.79 -0.27 17.08
CA PHE A 286 -4.12 -0.22 18.38
C PHE A 286 -3.98 1.22 18.89
N LEU A 287 -3.52 2.15 18.07
CA LEU A 287 -3.34 3.56 18.48
C LEU A 287 -4.65 4.20 18.96
N TYR A 288 -5.79 3.75 18.44
CA TYR A 288 -7.10 4.22 18.87
C TYR A 288 -7.64 3.47 20.10
N THR A 289 -7.55 2.13 20.10
CA THR A 289 -8.20 1.26 21.12
C THR A 289 -7.33 0.96 22.32
N ARG A 290 -6.00 1.04 22.17
CA ARG A 290 -4.99 0.60 23.13
C ARG A 290 -5.07 -0.88 23.52
N ASP A 291 -5.68 -1.70 22.63
CA ASP A 291 -5.79 -3.15 22.80
C ASP A 291 -4.41 -3.82 22.67
N GLN A 292 -3.97 -4.48 23.74
CA GLN A 292 -2.61 -5.05 23.85
C GLN A 292 -2.41 -6.30 22.97
N ASP A 293 -3.48 -7.03 22.67
CA ASP A 293 -3.40 -8.19 21.78
C ASP A 293 -3.14 -7.72 20.34
N ILE A 294 -3.74 -6.61 19.93
CA ILE A 294 -3.48 -5.99 18.61
C ILE A 294 -2.06 -5.46 18.53
N LEU A 295 -1.55 -4.83 19.60
CA LEU A 295 -0.14 -4.42 19.66
C LEU A 295 0.79 -5.61 19.52
N ALA A 296 0.56 -6.67 20.29
CA ALA A 296 1.39 -7.87 20.25
C ALA A 296 1.43 -8.49 18.83
N ALA A 297 0.28 -8.59 18.15
CA ALA A 297 0.20 -9.05 16.78
C ALA A 297 0.97 -8.13 15.81
N SER A 298 0.84 -6.82 15.97
CA SER A 298 1.58 -5.84 15.15
C SER A 298 3.10 -5.98 15.33
N LEU A 299 3.56 -6.15 16.58
CA LEU A 299 4.99 -6.28 16.89
C LEU A 299 5.60 -7.56 16.31
N LEU A 300 4.90 -8.68 16.32
CA LEU A 300 5.38 -9.94 15.68
C LEU A 300 5.69 -9.73 14.19
N THR A 301 4.79 -9.08 13.46
CA THR A 301 4.97 -8.79 12.04
C THR A 301 6.05 -7.72 11.81
N ALA A 302 6.08 -6.67 12.63
CA ALA A 302 7.06 -5.60 12.54
C ALA A 302 8.48 -6.12 12.79
N ASP A 303 8.68 -7.00 13.77
CA ASP A 303 9.97 -7.63 14.07
C ASP A 303 10.49 -8.45 12.88
N ALA A 304 9.62 -9.28 12.31
CA ALA A 304 9.96 -10.08 11.15
C ALA A 304 10.35 -9.21 9.95
N LEU A 305 9.61 -8.14 9.66
CA LEU A 305 9.89 -7.23 8.55
C LEU A 305 11.16 -6.43 8.77
N ALA A 306 11.35 -5.84 9.95
CA ALA A 306 12.53 -5.05 10.28
C ALA A 306 13.82 -5.87 10.13
N ALA A 307 13.79 -7.16 10.52
CA ALA A 307 14.91 -8.08 10.37
C ALA A 307 15.26 -8.44 8.90
N ARG A 308 14.39 -8.10 7.92
CA ARG A 308 14.61 -8.38 6.48
C ARG A 308 15.07 -7.16 5.70
N VAL A 309 15.06 -5.99 6.29
CA VAL A 309 15.61 -4.78 5.68
C VAL A 309 17.12 -4.83 5.76
N ASN A 310 17.80 -4.79 4.62
CA ASN A 310 19.28 -4.74 4.62
C ASN A 310 19.78 -3.31 4.89
N GLY A 311 21.10 -3.17 5.08
CA GLY A 311 21.73 -1.88 5.40
C GLY A 311 21.54 -0.78 4.34
N ASP A 312 21.29 -1.13 3.07
CA ASP A 312 20.97 -0.17 2.00
C ASP A 312 19.48 0.17 1.91
N GLY A 313 18.63 -0.55 2.65
CA GLY A 313 17.18 -0.37 2.64
C GLY A 313 16.42 -1.25 1.64
N PHE A 314 17.09 -2.22 1.04
CA PHE A 314 16.43 -3.20 0.17
C PHE A 314 15.51 -4.11 1.00
N LEU A 315 14.27 -4.23 0.54
CA LEU A 315 13.29 -5.23 0.98
C LEU A 315 12.64 -5.82 -0.27
N ALA A 316 12.70 -7.13 -0.45
CA ALA A 316 12.11 -7.79 -1.62
C ALA A 316 10.62 -7.45 -1.74
N GLY A 317 10.15 -7.15 -2.95
CA GLY A 317 8.78 -6.72 -3.22
C GLY A 317 7.72 -7.79 -2.93
N ARG A 318 8.16 -9.06 -2.83
CA ARG A 318 7.36 -10.20 -2.35
C ARG A 318 8.16 -11.00 -1.34
N LEU A 319 7.49 -11.51 -0.33
CA LEU A 319 8.07 -12.35 0.71
C LEU A 319 7.30 -13.67 0.77
N ASP A 320 7.98 -14.75 1.11
CA ASP A 320 7.37 -16.05 1.39
C ASP A 320 6.97 -16.21 2.87
N ARG A 321 6.33 -17.33 3.20
CA ARG A 321 5.87 -17.65 4.57
C ARG A 321 7.00 -17.70 5.61
N GLY A 322 8.25 -17.92 5.17
CA GLY A 322 9.46 -17.88 6.01
C GLY A 322 10.10 -16.50 6.07
N TRP A 323 9.46 -15.49 5.51
CA TRP A 323 9.97 -14.13 5.38
C TRP A 323 11.19 -13.99 4.44
N HIS A 324 11.44 -14.97 3.56
CA HIS A 324 12.49 -14.85 2.56
C HIS A 324 12.01 -14.04 1.37
N GLY A 325 12.93 -13.34 0.72
CA GLY A 325 12.64 -12.62 -0.52
C GLY A 325 12.30 -13.59 -1.65
N ALA A 326 11.11 -13.45 -2.23
CA ALA A 326 10.63 -14.27 -3.35
C ALA A 326 10.89 -13.62 -4.73
N VAL A 327 11.40 -12.40 -4.75
CA VAL A 327 11.72 -11.64 -5.97
C VAL A 327 12.94 -10.75 -5.75
N SER A 328 13.59 -10.35 -6.84
CA SER A 328 14.78 -9.48 -6.82
C SER A 328 14.49 -7.98 -7.00
N TRP A 329 13.24 -7.59 -7.12
CA TRP A 329 12.78 -6.19 -7.23
C TRP A 329 12.11 -5.74 -5.93
N VAL A 330 12.08 -4.42 -5.72
CA VAL A 330 11.45 -3.78 -4.54
C VAL A 330 10.07 -3.27 -4.92
N CYS A 331 9.07 -3.47 -4.06
CA CYS A 331 7.79 -2.77 -4.11
C CYS A 331 7.91 -1.46 -3.33
N ILE A 332 8.00 -0.31 -4.02
CA ILE A 332 8.23 0.98 -3.37
C ILE A 332 7.06 1.36 -2.45
N THR A 333 5.82 1.05 -2.87
CA THR A 333 4.63 1.24 -2.03
C THR A 333 4.75 0.49 -0.71
N GLY A 334 5.11 -0.81 -0.77
CA GLY A 334 5.25 -1.65 0.42
C GLY A 334 6.35 -1.14 1.34
N SER A 335 7.50 -0.72 0.78
CA SER A 335 8.59 -0.14 1.56
C SER A 335 8.16 1.11 2.33
N ALA A 336 7.42 2.03 1.70
CA ALA A 336 6.93 3.25 2.34
C ALA A 336 5.90 2.96 3.44
N GLN A 337 4.95 2.06 3.20
CA GLN A 337 3.92 1.68 4.18
C GLN A 337 4.51 1.00 5.40
N ILE A 338 5.43 0.04 5.19
CA ILE A 338 6.11 -0.66 6.26
C ILE A 338 6.95 0.31 7.08
N ALA A 339 7.71 1.20 6.41
CA ALA A 339 8.50 2.23 7.08
C ALA A 339 7.64 3.11 7.98
N HIS A 340 6.48 3.59 7.50
CA HIS A 340 5.58 4.41 8.29
C HIS A 340 5.05 3.65 9.52
N SER A 341 4.61 2.41 9.35
CA SER A 341 4.14 1.57 10.47
C SER A 341 5.25 1.31 11.50
N LEU A 342 6.49 1.07 11.05
CA LEU A 342 7.64 0.92 11.94
C LEU A 342 7.94 2.20 12.73
N LEU A 343 7.78 3.39 12.15
CA LEU A 343 7.96 4.66 12.87
C LEU A 343 6.89 4.88 13.93
N LEU A 344 5.61 4.56 13.64
CA LEU A 344 4.54 4.61 14.63
C LEU A 344 4.79 3.64 15.79
N LEU A 345 5.26 2.43 15.48
CA LEU A 345 5.60 1.44 16.51
C LEU A 345 6.89 1.79 17.27
N PHE A 346 7.82 2.51 16.64
CA PHE A 346 8.99 3.09 17.34
C PHE A 346 8.54 4.11 18.39
N ASP A 347 7.62 5.00 18.06
CA ASP A 347 7.06 5.98 18.98
C ASP A 347 6.43 5.32 20.22
N GLU A 348 5.74 4.18 20.04
CA GLU A 348 5.07 3.46 21.11
C GLU A 348 6.02 2.59 21.96
N THR A 349 7.12 2.11 21.37
CA THR A 349 7.98 1.07 22.00
C THR A 349 9.39 1.53 22.32
N GLY A 350 9.87 2.60 21.69
CA GLY A 350 11.27 3.03 21.75
C GLY A 350 12.25 2.08 21.05
N LYS A 351 11.78 1.08 20.28
CA LYS A 351 12.63 0.05 19.68
C LYS A 351 13.39 0.60 18.48
N THR A 352 14.67 0.95 18.69
CA THR A 352 15.52 1.63 17.68
C THR A 352 15.68 0.86 16.37
N SER A 353 15.60 -0.48 16.38
CA SER A 353 15.62 -1.30 15.17
C SER A 353 14.49 -0.97 14.20
N TYR A 354 13.31 -0.53 14.70
CA TYR A 354 12.21 -0.09 13.85
C TYR A 354 12.52 1.23 13.15
N ARG A 355 13.03 2.20 13.91
CA ARG A 355 13.50 3.48 13.37
C ARG A 355 14.57 3.28 12.28
N ASP A 356 15.57 2.48 12.58
CA ASP A 356 16.73 2.29 11.70
C ASP A 356 16.31 1.57 10.40
N ALA A 357 15.45 0.54 10.49
CA ALA A 357 14.87 -0.12 9.33
C ALA A 357 13.98 0.83 8.51
N ALA A 358 13.14 1.63 9.15
CA ALA A 358 12.29 2.61 8.48
C ALA A 358 13.12 3.66 7.73
N PHE A 359 14.15 4.21 8.35
CA PHE A 359 15.04 5.19 7.71
C PHE A 359 15.78 4.60 6.51
N ALA A 360 16.22 3.34 6.60
CA ALA A 360 16.85 2.64 5.48
C ALA A 360 15.87 2.46 4.31
N LEU A 361 14.64 1.97 4.57
CA LEU A 361 13.58 1.82 3.57
C LEU A 361 13.24 3.14 2.87
N LEU A 362 13.08 4.23 3.62
CA LEU A 362 12.73 5.53 3.08
C LEU A 362 13.87 6.15 2.30
N ARG A 363 15.11 6.02 2.76
CA ARG A 363 16.30 6.42 1.99
C ARG A 363 16.37 5.67 0.66
N TYR A 364 16.10 4.35 0.66
CA TYR A 364 16.04 3.57 -0.56
C TYR A 364 14.95 4.10 -1.50
N ALA A 365 13.73 4.28 -1.00
CA ALA A 365 12.59 4.74 -1.79
C ALA A 365 12.84 6.13 -2.41
N ARG A 366 13.38 7.09 -1.65
CA ARG A 366 13.70 8.44 -2.16
C ARG A 366 14.71 8.42 -3.31
N ARG A 367 15.70 7.53 -3.26
CA ARG A 367 16.72 7.38 -4.33
C ARG A 367 16.13 6.86 -5.65
N THR A 368 14.91 6.29 -5.64
CA THR A 368 14.22 5.87 -6.87
C THR A 368 13.46 6.99 -7.58
N VAL A 369 13.22 8.11 -6.87
CA VAL A 369 12.43 9.24 -7.39
C VAL A 369 13.33 10.17 -8.23
N GLN A 370 12.86 10.54 -9.42
CA GLN A 370 13.52 11.52 -10.25
C GLN A 370 13.04 12.93 -9.90
N LEU A 371 13.97 13.83 -9.60
CA LEU A 371 13.67 15.25 -9.32
C LEU A 371 13.70 16.12 -10.58
N ASP A 372 14.18 15.57 -11.68
CA ASP A 372 14.25 16.17 -13.00
C ASP A 372 13.58 15.28 -14.05
N GLY A 373 13.51 15.75 -15.28
CA GLY A 373 12.93 14.96 -16.37
C GLY A 373 11.56 15.43 -16.83
N PRO A 374 10.96 14.70 -17.78
CA PRO A 374 9.69 15.09 -18.37
C PRO A 374 8.51 14.97 -17.40
N GLN A 375 7.43 15.66 -17.77
CA GLN A 375 6.13 15.59 -17.11
C GLN A 375 5.66 14.12 -17.01
N GLY A 376 5.06 13.76 -15.87
CA GLY A 376 4.61 12.41 -15.56
C GLY A 376 5.71 11.49 -14.98
N ILE A 377 7.00 11.79 -15.23
CA ILE A 377 8.13 11.06 -14.64
C ILE A 377 8.70 11.81 -13.42
N ARG A 378 8.96 13.12 -13.55
CA ARG A 378 9.48 13.94 -12.46
C ARG A 378 8.55 13.90 -11.26
N GLY A 379 9.07 13.50 -10.09
CA GLY A 379 8.33 13.34 -8.84
C GLY A 379 7.50 12.06 -8.76
N GLY A 380 7.35 11.31 -9.87
CA GLY A 380 6.61 10.06 -9.87
C GLY A 380 7.27 8.98 -9.01
N VAL A 381 6.48 8.21 -8.30
CA VAL A 381 6.94 7.08 -7.48
C VAL A 381 6.58 5.77 -8.18
N LYS A 382 7.59 4.99 -8.54
CA LYS A 382 7.43 3.73 -9.26
C LYS A 382 6.69 2.68 -8.43
N GLY A 383 5.95 1.80 -9.08
CA GLY A 383 5.39 0.62 -8.43
C GLY A 383 6.49 -0.34 -7.98
N SER A 384 7.45 -0.61 -8.86
CA SER A 384 8.62 -1.45 -8.59
C SER A 384 9.93 -0.73 -8.90
N PHE A 385 10.99 -1.14 -8.20
CA PHE A 385 12.36 -0.81 -8.59
C PHE A 385 13.16 -2.12 -8.75
N PRO A 386 13.76 -2.38 -9.93
CA PRO A 386 13.67 -1.60 -11.18
C PRO A 386 12.24 -1.46 -11.72
N VAL A 387 12.00 -0.48 -12.60
CA VAL A 387 10.67 -0.12 -13.14
C VAL A 387 9.96 -1.27 -13.88
N ASP A 388 10.72 -2.25 -14.35
CA ASP A 388 10.25 -3.48 -14.99
C ASP A 388 9.96 -4.62 -14.00
N GLY A 389 9.95 -4.36 -12.69
CA GLY A 389 9.51 -5.31 -11.67
C GLY A 389 8.02 -5.64 -11.74
N GLY A 390 7.60 -6.67 -11.02
CA GLY A 390 6.28 -7.29 -11.18
C GLY A 390 5.11 -6.60 -10.43
N TYR A 391 5.24 -5.32 -10.09
CA TYR A 391 4.14 -4.52 -9.51
C TYR A 391 4.15 -3.10 -10.08
N GLY A 392 3.08 -2.72 -10.78
CA GLY A 392 3.04 -1.45 -11.50
C GLY A 392 4.18 -1.37 -12.53
N THR A 393 4.30 -2.39 -13.38
CA THR A 393 5.38 -2.53 -14.37
C THR A 393 5.34 -1.38 -15.36
N TYR A 394 6.39 -0.56 -15.41
CA TYR A 394 6.48 0.69 -16.18
C TYR A 394 5.45 1.75 -15.76
N GLU A 395 5.00 1.72 -14.50
CA GLU A 395 4.00 2.65 -13.97
C GLU A 395 4.54 3.42 -12.75
N PHE A 396 4.15 4.70 -12.66
CA PHE A 396 4.28 5.54 -11.49
C PHE A 396 2.92 5.64 -10.85
N LEU A 397 2.81 5.28 -9.56
CA LEU A 397 1.54 5.02 -8.89
C LEU A 397 1.19 6.13 -7.91
N ASN A 398 -0.04 6.63 -7.96
CA ASN A 398 -0.48 7.70 -7.08
C ASN A 398 -0.46 7.30 -5.60
N TRP A 399 -0.75 6.03 -5.29
CA TRP A 399 -0.69 5.55 -3.91
C TRP A 399 0.75 5.33 -3.41
N ALA A 400 1.69 4.97 -4.30
CA ALA A 400 3.10 4.93 -3.92
C ALA A 400 3.61 6.33 -3.55
N ALA A 401 3.18 7.35 -4.30
CA ALA A 401 3.45 8.75 -4.03
C ALA A 401 2.90 9.17 -2.66
N LYS A 402 1.61 8.92 -2.41
CA LYS A 402 0.94 9.22 -1.15
C LYS A 402 1.66 8.59 0.06
N PHE A 403 1.93 7.29 0.01
CA PHE A 403 2.58 6.60 1.13
C PHE A 403 4.01 7.08 1.38
N LEU A 404 4.73 7.48 0.33
CA LEU A 404 6.08 8.05 0.49
C LEU A 404 6.05 9.42 1.16
N ILE A 405 5.06 10.28 0.85
CA ILE A 405 4.86 11.58 1.52
C ILE A 405 4.58 11.37 3.00
N ASP A 406 3.61 10.52 3.34
CA ASP A 406 3.20 10.29 4.73
C ASP A 406 4.35 9.72 5.57
N ALA A 407 5.05 8.73 5.04
CA ALA A 407 6.18 8.11 5.72
C ALA A 407 7.38 9.06 5.83
N GLY A 408 7.62 9.92 4.84
CA GLY A 408 8.63 10.97 4.88
C GLY A 408 8.32 12.02 5.95
N HIS A 409 7.04 12.36 6.14
CA HIS A 409 6.63 13.23 7.23
C HIS A 409 6.86 12.58 8.61
N ALA A 410 6.47 11.31 8.79
CA ALA A 410 6.74 10.58 10.02
C ALA A 410 8.24 10.48 10.32
N GLU A 411 9.10 10.25 9.31
CA GLU A 411 10.56 10.29 9.45
C GLU A 411 11.05 11.65 9.94
N ARG A 412 10.48 12.74 9.40
CA ARG A 412 10.85 14.10 9.83
C ARG A 412 10.53 14.34 11.31
N LEU A 413 9.35 13.92 11.76
CA LEU A 413 8.95 14.05 13.18
C LEU A 413 9.92 13.31 14.10
N VAL A 414 10.25 12.07 13.79
CA VAL A 414 11.21 11.26 14.59
C VAL A 414 12.62 11.85 14.57
N ARG A 415 13.04 12.51 13.47
CA ARG A 415 14.38 13.17 13.42
C ARG A 415 14.45 14.47 14.21
N SER A 416 13.31 15.11 14.44
CA SER A 416 13.22 16.39 15.18
C SER A 416 12.91 16.22 16.66
N ALA A 417 12.52 15.02 17.09
CA ALA A 417 12.33 14.65 18.49
C ALA A 417 13.66 14.23 19.15
#